data_9049f0814a7129a8672c46de1351ab41
#
_entry.id   9049f0814a7129a8672c46de1351ab41
#
_cell.length_a   1.000
_cell.length_b   1.000
_cell.length_c   1.000
_cell.angle_alpha   90.00
_cell.angle_beta   90.00
_cell.angle_gamma   90.00
#
_symmetry.space_group_name_H-M   'P 1'
#
loop_
_entity.id
_entity.type
_entity.pdbx_description
1 polymer ?
#
loop_
_entity_poly.entity_id
_entity_poly.type
_entity_poly.pdbx_seq_one_letter_code
_entity_poly.pdbx_strand_id
1 'polypeptide(L)'
;MSTREAFGKALARIGSEQSIVVLDADVSGSTKTSEFRKIYPERFINFGIAEENLFATAIGLAYSGLKVYASLYSVFVLKAYDQLRIIAHDNLEVKIFASHSGLTNASDGWSHQTVEDVAVFRALPNFKVVVPADAVEADSVTEESLSVKGPMYVRLSRSESPIIFEKGFK
;
A
#
# COMPACT_ATOMS: atom_id res chain seq x y z
N MET A 1 -1.00 0.63 18.46
CA MET A 1 -1.00 -0.13 17.19
C MET A 1 -0.53 0.79 16.07
N SER A 2 0.36 0.36 15.23
CA SER A 2 0.82 1.14 14.09
C SER A 2 -0.19 1.16 12.93
N THR A 3 -0.08 2.16 12.04
CA THR A 3 -0.97 2.25 10.86
C THR A 3 -0.79 1.05 9.92
N ARG A 4 0.44 0.48 9.78
CA ARG A 4 0.66 -0.74 8.98
C ARG A 4 -0.01 -1.98 9.57
N GLU A 5 -0.10 -2.10 10.90
CA GLU A 5 -0.81 -3.22 11.55
C GLU A 5 -2.32 -3.12 11.35
N ALA A 6 -2.87 -1.91 11.42
CA ALA A 6 -4.27 -1.67 11.12
C ALA A 6 -4.58 -2.01 9.67
N PHE A 7 -3.74 -1.55 8.73
CA PHE A 7 -3.84 -1.91 7.31
C PHE A 7 -3.86 -3.42 7.10
N GLY A 8 -2.90 -4.17 7.65
CA GLY A 8 -2.82 -5.62 7.45
C GLY A 8 -4.08 -6.36 7.91
N LYS A 9 -4.65 -5.96 9.06
CA LYS A 9 -5.91 -6.52 9.57
C LYS A 9 -7.10 -6.15 8.68
N ALA A 10 -7.20 -4.90 8.26
CA ALA A 10 -8.26 -4.44 7.37
C ALA A 10 -8.17 -5.12 5.99
N LEU A 11 -6.96 -5.23 5.43
CA LEU A 11 -6.73 -5.92 4.15
C LEU A 11 -7.20 -7.39 4.20
N ALA A 12 -6.94 -8.08 5.31
CA ALA A 12 -7.43 -9.45 5.51
C ALA A 12 -8.97 -9.51 5.54
N ARG A 13 -9.65 -8.53 6.14
CA ARG A 13 -11.12 -8.46 6.17
C ARG A 13 -11.71 -8.19 4.79
N ILE A 14 -11.21 -7.18 4.07
CA ILE A 14 -11.71 -6.85 2.73
C ILE A 14 -11.34 -7.90 1.68
N GLY A 15 -10.43 -8.81 1.99
CA GLY A 15 -10.05 -9.94 1.14
C GLY A 15 -11.18 -10.91 0.79
N SER A 16 -12.34 -10.81 1.43
CA SER A 16 -13.56 -11.51 0.99
C SER A 16 -14.03 -11.07 -0.41
N GLU A 17 -13.68 -9.85 -0.83
CA GLU A 17 -13.88 -9.37 -2.20
C GLU A 17 -12.96 -10.13 -3.17
N GLN A 18 -13.57 -10.93 -4.09
CA GLN A 18 -12.84 -11.86 -4.96
C GLN A 18 -11.95 -11.18 -6.00
N SER A 19 -12.21 -9.93 -6.33
CA SER A 19 -11.42 -9.17 -7.30
C SER A 19 -10.09 -8.65 -6.75
N ILE A 20 -9.83 -8.78 -5.45
CA ILE A 20 -8.59 -8.35 -4.82
C ILE A 20 -7.46 -9.34 -5.07
N VAL A 21 -6.30 -8.83 -5.50
CA VAL A 21 -5.02 -9.51 -5.50
C VAL A 21 -3.99 -8.67 -4.77
N VAL A 22 -3.14 -9.32 -3.96
CA VAL A 22 -2.12 -8.66 -3.15
C VAL A 22 -0.73 -9.00 -3.66
N LEU A 23 0.09 -7.98 -3.89
CA LEU A 23 1.46 -8.09 -4.38
C LEU A 23 2.45 -7.64 -3.30
N ASP A 24 3.52 -8.38 -3.15
CA ASP A 24 4.57 -8.15 -2.14
C ASP A 24 5.95 -8.39 -2.72
N ALA A 25 6.96 -7.71 -2.19
CA ALA A 25 8.36 -7.84 -2.61
C ALA A 25 9.24 -8.35 -1.46
N ASP A 26 8.88 -9.51 -0.90
CA ASP A 26 9.58 -10.21 0.18
C ASP A 26 9.62 -9.47 1.53
N VAL A 27 8.61 -8.62 1.77
CA VAL A 27 8.49 -7.80 2.99
C VAL A 27 7.17 -8.00 3.74
N SER A 28 6.42 -9.07 3.45
CA SER A 28 5.06 -9.31 3.94
C SER A 28 4.93 -9.31 5.47
N GLY A 29 5.95 -9.78 6.19
CA GLY A 29 5.98 -9.74 7.65
C GLY A 29 6.05 -8.31 8.20
N SER A 30 6.79 -7.44 7.51
CA SER A 30 6.97 -6.02 7.88
C SER A 30 5.78 -5.16 7.46
N THR A 31 5.26 -5.34 6.26
CA THR A 31 4.10 -4.61 5.72
C THR A 31 2.77 -5.09 6.27
N LYS A 32 2.74 -6.27 6.89
CA LYS A 32 1.56 -6.97 7.43
C LYS A 32 0.63 -7.55 6.37
N THR A 33 1.03 -7.60 5.12
CA THR A 33 0.30 -8.31 4.05
C THR A 33 0.26 -9.82 4.29
N SER A 34 1.13 -10.35 5.16
CA SER A 34 1.08 -11.73 5.64
C SER A 34 -0.27 -12.11 6.28
N GLU A 35 -1.03 -11.15 6.81
CA GLU A 35 -2.37 -11.43 7.36
C GLU A 35 -3.36 -11.82 6.24
N PHE A 36 -3.30 -11.14 5.11
CA PHE A 36 -4.06 -11.53 3.91
C PHE A 36 -3.60 -12.89 3.37
N ARG A 37 -2.28 -13.10 3.24
CA ARG A 37 -1.69 -14.36 2.74
C ARG A 37 -2.14 -15.59 3.52
N LYS A 38 -2.33 -15.48 4.83
CA LYS A 38 -2.80 -16.59 5.69
C LYS A 38 -4.19 -17.08 5.30
N ILE A 39 -5.06 -16.19 4.82
CA ILE A 39 -6.47 -16.48 4.52
C ILE A 39 -6.66 -16.75 3.03
N TYR A 40 -5.97 -16.01 2.17
CA TYR A 40 -6.13 -16.02 0.71
C TYR A 40 -4.79 -16.25 -0.02
N PRO A 41 -4.09 -17.36 0.22
CA PRO A 41 -2.75 -17.59 -0.34
C PRO A 41 -2.73 -17.61 -1.88
N GLU A 42 -3.84 -18.03 -2.51
CA GLU A 42 -3.99 -18.11 -3.97
C GLU A 42 -4.09 -16.75 -4.67
N ARG A 43 -4.36 -15.70 -3.90
CA ARG A 43 -4.45 -14.30 -4.39
C ARG A 43 -3.33 -13.42 -3.83
N PHE A 44 -2.30 -14.04 -3.28
CA PHE A 44 -1.10 -13.39 -2.79
C PHE A 44 0.10 -13.79 -3.64
N ILE A 45 0.77 -12.80 -4.24
CA ILE A 45 1.94 -13.03 -5.11
C ILE A 45 3.16 -12.34 -4.51
N ASN A 46 4.17 -13.13 -4.18
CA ASN A 46 5.48 -12.60 -3.76
C ASN A 46 6.44 -12.60 -4.95
N PHE A 47 6.94 -11.43 -5.32
CA PHE A 47 7.87 -11.23 -6.44
C PHE A 47 9.34 -11.38 -6.05
N GLY A 48 9.65 -11.53 -4.75
CA GLY A 48 11.00 -11.33 -4.27
C GLY A 48 11.41 -9.85 -4.36
N ILE A 49 12.69 -9.56 -4.34
CA ILE A 49 13.22 -8.19 -4.41
C ILE A 49 13.25 -7.73 -5.88
N ALA A 50 12.08 -7.44 -6.44
CA ALA A 50 11.89 -7.08 -7.86
C ALA A 50 10.73 -6.09 -8.04
N GLU A 51 10.89 -4.87 -7.54
CA GLU A 51 9.84 -3.86 -7.42
C GLU A 51 9.29 -3.43 -8.79
N GLU A 52 10.16 -3.25 -9.79
CA GLU A 52 9.74 -2.90 -11.16
C GLU A 52 8.88 -4.00 -11.78
N ASN A 53 9.25 -5.28 -11.58
CA ASN A 53 8.47 -6.42 -12.07
C ASN A 53 7.12 -6.54 -11.35
N LEU A 54 7.10 -6.28 -10.04
CA LEU A 54 5.86 -6.22 -9.26
C LEU A 54 4.89 -5.19 -9.85
N PHE A 55 5.33 -3.96 -10.07
CA PHE A 55 4.45 -2.91 -10.59
C PHE A 55 4.12 -3.09 -12.08
N ALA A 56 5.02 -3.67 -12.90
CA ALA A 56 4.70 -4.05 -14.27
C ALA A 56 3.58 -5.11 -14.31
N THR A 57 3.64 -6.09 -13.40
CA THR A 57 2.57 -7.10 -13.25
C THR A 57 1.29 -6.47 -12.70
N ALA A 58 1.38 -5.53 -11.75
CA ALA A 58 0.23 -4.78 -11.23
C ALA A 58 -0.56 -4.09 -12.35
N ILE A 59 0.12 -3.51 -13.34
CA ILE A 59 -0.50 -2.90 -14.52
C ILE A 59 -1.32 -3.95 -15.29
N GLY A 60 -0.73 -5.10 -15.61
CA GLY A 60 -1.42 -6.16 -16.37
C GLY A 60 -2.64 -6.71 -15.63
N LEU A 61 -2.52 -6.93 -14.32
CA LEU A 61 -3.62 -7.40 -13.48
C LEU A 61 -4.76 -6.36 -13.39
N ALA A 62 -4.43 -5.07 -13.26
CA ALA A 62 -5.43 -4.01 -13.24
C ALA A 62 -6.16 -3.88 -14.58
N TYR A 63 -5.46 -4.04 -15.72
CA TYR A 63 -6.11 -4.11 -17.04
C TYR A 63 -7.02 -5.33 -17.20
N SER A 64 -6.76 -6.40 -16.46
CA SER A 64 -7.64 -7.59 -16.42
C SER A 64 -8.88 -7.40 -15.54
N GLY A 65 -9.06 -6.21 -14.95
CA GLY A 65 -10.21 -5.88 -14.10
C GLY A 65 -10.05 -6.22 -12.62
N LEU A 66 -8.85 -6.60 -12.18
CA LEU A 66 -8.57 -6.87 -10.78
C LEU A 66 -8.24 -5.58 -10.00
N LYS A 67 -8.58 -5.59 -8.72
CA LYS A 67 -8.17 -4.55 -7.74
C LYS A 67 -6.84 -4.96 -7.13
N VAL A 68 -5.77 -4.30 -7.54
CA VAL A 68 -4.43 -4.65 -7.11
C VAL A 68 -4.04 -3.88 -5.85
N TYR A 69 -3.65 -4.60 -4.80
CA TYR A 69 -3.07 -4.04 -3.58
C TYR A 69 -1.58 -4.39 -3.54
N ALA A 70 -0.73 -3.38 -3.65
CA ALA A 70 0.72 -3.53 -3.54
C ALA A 70 1.21 -2.92 -2.22
N SER A 71 2.04 -3.66 -1.48
CA SER A 71 2.58 -3.13 -0.24
C SER A 71 4.08 -3.42 -0.10
N LEU A 72 4.85 -2.34 0.02
CA LEU A 72 6.31 -2.35 0.16
C LEU A 72 6.73 -1.25 1.14
N TYR A 73 8.05 -1.11 1.34
CA TYR A 73 8.56 0.11 1.96
C TYR A 73 8.47 1.27 0.98
N SER A 74 8.14 2.44 1.50
CA SER A 74 7.93 3.65 0.70
C SER A 74 9.11 3.96 -0.24
N VAL A 75 10.35 3.85 0.26
CA VAL A 75 11.56 4.09 -0.53
C VAL A 75 11.69 3.11 -1.70
N PHE A 76 11.27 1.86 -1.53
CA PHE A 76 11.40 0.84 -2.58
C PHE A 76 10.33 0.99 -3.67
N VAL A 77 9.16 1.52 -3.33
CA VAL A 77 8.13 1.86 -4.33
C VAL A 77 8.68 2.82 -5.38
N LEU A 78 9.52 3.77 -4.98
CA LEU A 78 10.08 4.78 -5.88
C LEU A 78 11.03 4.23 -6.95
N LYS A 79 11.59 3.02 -6.77
CA LYS A 79 12.40 2.33 -7.79
C LYS A 79 11.60 2.04 -9.08
N ALA A 80 10.29 1.85 -8.96
CA ALA A 80 9.39 1.54 -10.06
C ALA A 80 8.71 2.79 -10.64
N TYR A 81 9.36 3.95 -10.61
CA TYR A 81 8.74 5.22 -10.97
C TYR A 81 8.12 5.23 -12.38
N ASP A 82 8.73 4.57 -13.36
CA ASP A 82 8.17 4.52 -14.71
C ASP A 82 6.84 3.75 -14.77
N GLN A 83 6.75 2.61 -14.06
CA GLN A 83 5.52 1.85 -13.93
C GLN A 83 4.43 2.65 -13.19
N LEU A 84 4.82 3.43 -12.16
CA LEU A 84 3.90 4.32 -11.46
C LEU A 84 3.31 5.40 -12.38
N ARG A 85 4.08 5.91 -13.34
CA ARG A 85 3.59 6.84 -14.35
C ARG A 85 2.51 6.22 -15.24
N ILE A 86 2.68 4.96 -15.66
CA ILE A 86 1.67 4.24 -16.45
C ILE A 86 0.39 4.05 -15.61
N ILE A 87 0.52 3.58 -14.36
CA ILE A 87 -0.60 3.41 -13.43
C ILE A 87 -1.37 4.73 -13.26
N ALA A 88 -0.65 5.83 -13.12
CA ALA A 88 -1.22 7.17 -12.98
C ALA A 88 -1.96 7.62 -14.24
N HIS A 89 -1.28 7.55 -15.39
CA HIS A 89 -1.81 8.02 -16.67
C HIS A 89 -3.10 7.30 -17.07
N ASP A 90 -3.12 5.98 -16.91
CA ASP A 90 -4.22 5.13 -17.33
C ASP A 90 -5.29 4.94 -16.23
N ASN A 91 -5.11 5.65 -15.09
CA ASN A 91 -6.04 5.65 -13.95
C ASN A 91 -6.40 4.24 -13.45
N LEU A 92 -5.38 3.37 -13.30
CA LEU A 92 -5.55 1.95 -13.02
C LEU A 92 -5.94 1.68 -11.55
N GLU A 93 -6.68 0.59 -11.31
CA GLU A 93 -7.12 0.14 -9.98
C GLU A 93 -5.98 -0.47 -9.16
N VAL A 94 -4.94 0.32 -8.88
CA VAL A 94 -3.78 -0.07 -8.09
C VAL A 94 -3.72 0.75 -6.80
N LYS A 95 -3.80 0.07 -5.66
CA LYS A 95 -3.75 0.65 -4.32
C LYS A 95 -2.38 0.34 -3.71
N ILE A 96 -1.57 1.36 -3.49
CA ILE A 96 -0.22 1.24 -2.94
C ILE A 96 -0.26 1.64 -1.47
N PHE A 97 -0.08 0.68 -0.57
CA PHE A 97 0.02 0.90 0.87
C PHE A 97 1.49 0.79 1.28
N ALA A 98 2.18 1.94 1.27
CA ALA A 98 3.62 2.02 1.48
C ALA A 98 3.97 2.21 2.96
N SER A 99 4.67 1.26 3.54
CA SER A 99 5.08 1.32 4.94
C SER A 99 6.51 1.85 5.13
N HIS A 100 6.94 2.02 6.37
CA HIS A 100 8.27 2.56 6.71
C HIS A 100 8.55 3.96 6.13
N SER A 101 7.49 4.74 5.93
CA SER A 101 7.60 6.09 5.38
C SER A 101 8.16 7.09 6.43
N GLY A 102 8.83 8.12 5.94
CA GLY A 102 9.42 9.14 6.81
C GLY A 102 10.70 8.68 7.49
N LEU A 103 10.94 9.19 8.70
CA LEU A 103 12.17 9.00 9.47
C LEU A 103 11.99 8.07 10.68
N THR A 104 10.78 7.61 10.97
CA THR A 104 10.44 6.85 12.19
C THR A 104 11.00 5.42 12.21
N ASN A 105 11.53 4.93 11.10
CA ASN A 105 12.24 3.66 10.97
C ASN A 105 13.76 3.80 11.15
N ALA A 106 14.20 4.70 12.04
CA ALA A 106 15.60 5.13 12.23
C ALA A 106 16.60 3.97 12.38
N SER A 107 16.20 2.84 13.00
CA SER A 107 17.06 1.66 13.18
C SER A 107 17.51 1.01 11.86
N ASP A 108 16.75 1.20 10.78
CA ASP A 108 17.06 0.62 9.47
C ASP A 108 18.01 1.50 8.65
N GLY A 109 18.26 2.74 9.11
CA GLY A 109 19.14 3.70 8.48
C GLY A 109 18.52 4.43 7.29
N TRP A 110 19.28 5.38 6.72
CA TRP A 110 18.84 6.29 5.66
C TRP A 110 18.38 5.57 4.38
N SER A 111 18.95 4.41 4.08
CA SER A 111 18.59 3.60 2.90
C SER A 111 17.15 3.07 2.93
N HIS A 112 16.50 3.12 4.09
CA HIS A 112 15.11 2.68 4.29
C HIS A 112 14.18 3.85 4.64
N GLN A 113 14.68 5.07 4.68
CA GLN A 113 13.91 6.28 4.98
C GLN A 113 13.47 6.99 3.71
N THR A 114 12.30 7.61 3.74
CA THR A 114 11.72 8.31 2.58
C THR A 114 11.04 9.57 3.04
N VAL A 115 11.41 10.72 2.49
CA VAL A 115 10.79 12.01 2.79
C VAL A 115 10.14 12.65 1.55
N GLU A 116 10.50 12.19 0.36
CA GLU A 116 10.08 12.70 -0.93
C GLU A 116 8.82 12.00 -1.50
N ASP A 117 8.38 10.92 -0.91
CA ASP A 117 7.30 10.07 -1.41
C ASP A 117 5.99 10.85 -1.70
N VAL A 118 5.54 11.66 -0.75
CA VAL A 118 4.32 12.46 -0.94
C VAL A 118 4.47 13.44 -2.11
N ALA A 119 5.64 14.07 -2.27
CA ALA A 119 5.89 15.00 -3.37
C ALA A 119 5.83 14.28 -4.74
N VAL A 120 6.44 13.09 -4.83
CA VAL A 120 6.44 12.27 -6.06
C VAL A 120 5.02 11.88 -6.44
N PHE A 121 4.24 11.31 -5.52
CA PHE A 121 2.88 10.86 -5.82
C PHE A 121 1.90 12.01 -6.07
N ARG A 122 2.10 13.18 -5.46
CA ARG A 122 1.30 14.37 -5.77
C ARG A 122 1.60 14.97 -7.14
N ALA A 123 2.77 14.70 -7.72
CA ALA A 123 3.11 15.12 -9.07
C ALA A 123 2.49 14.20 -10.16
N LEU A 124 2.09 12.98 -9.80
CA LEU A 124 1.49 12.04 -10.73
C LEU A 124 -0.04 12.28 -10.85
N PRO A 125 -0.59 12.32 -12.07
CA PRO A 125 -2.03 12.52 -12.26
C PRO A 125 -2.82 11.34 -11.69
N ASN A 126 -4.08 11.59 -11.34
CA ASN A 126 -5.06 10.62 -10.83
C ASN A 126 -4.72 9.95 -9.48
N PHE A 127 -3.49 9.99 -9.01
CA PHE A 127 -3.16 9.43 -7.69
C PHE A 127 -3.86 10.19 -6.56
N LYS A 128 -4.54 9.44 -5.71
CA LYS A 128 -5.04 9.93 -4.43
C LYS A 128 -4.00 9.62 -3.37
N VAL A 129 -3.47 10.66 -2.74
CA VAL A 129 -2.43 10.55 -1.71
C VAL A 129 -3.05 10.72 -0.35
N VAL A 130 -2.93 9.69 0.49
CA VAL A 130 -3.53 9.64 1.83
C VAL A 130 -2.44 9.36 2.87
N VAL A 131 -2.47 10.12 3.96
CA VAL A 131 -1.53 9.97 5.08
C VAL A 131 -2.34 9.78 6.37
N PRO A 132 -2.72 8.57 6.73
CA PRO A 132 -3.49 8.32 7.95
C PRO A 132 -2.74 8.76 9.20
N ALA A 133 -3.40 9.49 10.10
CA ALA A 133 -2.80 9.99 11.33
C ALA A 133 -2.63 8.86 12.37
N ASP A 134 -3.54 7.91 12.40
CA ASP A 134 -3.53 6.81 13.37
C ASP A 134 -4.04 5.48 12.79
N ALA A 135 -4.11 4.46 13.64
CA ALA A 135 -4.54 3.13 13.26
C ALA A 135 -6.03 3.05 12.91
N VAL A 136 -6.88 3.91 13.49
CA VAL A 136 -8.32 3.95 13.20
C VAL A 136 -8.56 4.50 11.80
N GLU A 137 -7.89 5.59 11.47
CA GLU A 137 -7.96 6.17 10.12
C GLU A 137 -7.37 5.23 9.07
N ALA A 138 -6.24 4.56 9.36
CA ALA A 138 -5.63 3.60 8.45
C ALA A 138 -6.57 2.40 8.16
N ASP A 139 -7.28 1.93 9.16
CA ASP A 139 -8.31 0.88 9.05
C ASP A 139 -9.44 1.34 8.12
N SER A 140 -10.02 2.52 8.37
CA SER A 140 -11.10 3.10 7.58
C SER A 140 -10.67 3.36 6.13
N VAL A 141 -9.49 3.97 5.92
CA VAL A 141 -8.94 4.21 4.57
C VAL A 141 -8.77 2.90 3.79
N THR A 142 -8.37 1.83 4.46
CA THR A 142 -8.22 0.52 3.81
C THR A 142 -9.57 -0.03 3.36
N GLU A 143 -10.61 0.05 4.17
CA GLU A 143 -11.96 -0.37 3.80
C GLU A 143 -12.54 0.50 2.67
N GLU A 144 -12.45 1.82 2.80
CA GLU A 144 -12.97 2.76 1.80
C GLU A 144 -12.23 2.66 0.45
N SER A 145 -10.97 2.20 0.45
CA SER A 145 -10.19 2.03 -0.78
C SER A 145 -10.84 1.10 -1.80
N LEU A 146 -11.75 0.21 -1.37
CA LEU A 146 -12.53 -0.66 -2.25
C LEU A 146 -13.45 0.12 -3.19
N SER A 147 -14.00 1.23 -2.73
CA SER A 147 -14.95 2.07 -3.47
C SER A 147 -14.26 3.18 -4.27
N VAL A 148 -13.04 3.55 -3.90
CA VAL A 148 -12.28 4.60 -4.56
C VAL A 148 -11.74 4.11 -5.91
N LYS A 149 -12.16 4.74 -6.99
CA LYS A 149 -11.68 4.43 -8.34
C LYS A 149 -10.30 5.02 -8.61
N GLY A 150 -9.50 4.29 -9.40
CA GLY A 150 -8.17 4.68 -9.82
C GLY A 150 -7.09 4.50 -8.74
N PRO A 151 -5.87 4.99 -8.99
CA PRO A 151 -4.73 4.69 -8.15
C PRO A 151 -4.77 5.46 -6.83
N MET A 152 -4.25 4.80 -5.79
CA MET A 152 -4.05 5.41 -4.46
C MET A 152 -2.63 5.15 -3.97
N TYR A 153 -2.07 6.12 -3.29
CA TYR A 153 -0.88 5.98 -2.46
C TYR A 153 -1.26 6.29 -1.02
N VAL A 154 -1.13 5.30 -0.14
CA VAL A 154 -1.43 5.41 1.28
C VAL A 154 -0.12 5.27 2.06
N ARG A 155 0.25 6.32 2.77
CA ARG A 155 1.51 6.42 3.51
C ARG A 155 1.37 5.86 4.91
N LEU A 156 2.03 4.76 5.21
CA LEU A 156 1.95 4.08 6.50
C LEU A 156 3.23 4.22 7.32
N SER A 157 3.09 4.28 8.64
CA SER A 157 4.18 4.31 9.59
C SER A 157 4.52 2.91 10.12
N ARG A 158 5.82 2.68 10.40
CA ARG A 158 6.29 1.53 11.16
C ARG A 158 5.98 1.69 12.65
N SER A 159 6.18 2.90 13.16
CA SER A 159 6.02 3.20 14.58
C SER A 159 4.54 3.28 14.99
N GLU A 160 4.26 2.95 16.23
CA GLU A 160 2.95 3.20 16.81
C GLU A 160 2.71 4.71 16.97
N SER A 161 1.46 5.10 16.78
CA SER A 161 0.96 6.45 17.08
C SER A 161 -0.15 6.39 18.12
N PRO A 162 -0.35 7.47 18.89
CA PRO A 162 -1.56 7.61 19.70
C PRO A 162 -2.81 7.47 18.84
N ILE A 163 -3.87 6.94 19.42
CA ILE A 163 -5.18 6.94 18.75
C ILE A 163 -5.80 8.33 18.96
N ILE A 164 -6.17 8.98 17.87
CA ILE A 164 -6.74 10.33 17.80
C ILE A 164 -8.21 10.26 17.45
N PHE A 165 -8.57 9.38 16.50
CA PHE A 165 -9.93 9.23 16.01
C PHE A 165 -10.69 8.13 16.74
N GLU A 166 -12.01 8.33 16.88
CA GLU A 166 -12.92 7.31 17.39
C GLU A 166 -13.27 6.30 16.29
N LYS A 167 -13.59 5.07 16.67
CA LYS A 167 -14.01 4.03 15.72
C LYS A 167 -15.30 4.47 15.01
N GLY A 168 -15.28 4.42 13.67
CA GLY A 168 -16.41 4.88 12.85
C GLY A 168 -16.27 6.33 12.37
N PHE A 169 -15.11 6.96 12.59
CA PHE A 169 -14.75 8.21 11.90
C PHE A 169 -14.83 7.99 10.37
N LYS A 170 -15.51 8.93 9.70
CA LYS A 170 -15.68 8.95 8.24
C LYS A 170 -15.19 10.27 7.67
#